data_ccbf8f88cb80efccc16707e4d524ef8d
#
_entry.id   ccbf8f88cb80efccc16707e4d524ef8d
#
_cell.length_a   1.000
_cell.length_b   1.000
_cell.length_c   1.000
_cell.angle_alpha   90.00
_cell.angle_beta   90.00
_cell.angle_gamma   90.00
#
_symmetry.space_group_name_H-M   'P 1'
#
loop_
_entity.id
_entity.type
_entity.pdbx_description
1 polymer ?
#
loop_
_entity_poly.entity_id
_entity_poly.type
_entity_poly.pdbx_seq_one_letter_code
_entity_poly.pdbx_strand_id
1 'polypeptide(L)'
;MRNTAFILTIIVVSGIFLGSCRARQSTYAVNHQRAQDLSPKGKYDETVTHSYYKLSYAEAHEQAEWVMYTLQGSALNPSIGRTDNFRPDPRVSKGTAQLSDYRGSGFDRGHLAPAADMKYTGTSMSESFFMSNISPQTPSFNRQIWRKIESQFRNWGHEYGKIIIVTGPVLNGDYLGTIGSSKVTVPKYYYKVAIDPTNLQRNIAILIENKSSSESTKNFVVSIDSLEAFTGINFFHNLDDSLETQIESTTHENLWNWSETASNHTYSTKAVPKKVVESNLHQKVTRDIFKTTSGSKYHRDGCRYLSRSKIPINLTEAQARGLGPCSACRPLD
;
A
#
# COMPACT_ATOMS: atom_id res chain seq x y z
N MET A 1 -66.69 -71.86 14.76
CA MET A 1 -66.47 -70.53 15.18
C MET A 1 -64.98 -70.34 15.04
N ARG A 2 -64.55 -69.33 14.34
CA ARG A 2 -63.24 -69.19 13.62
C ARG A 2 -62.09 -68.86 14.52
N ASN A 3 -61.04 -69.71 14.53
CA ASN A 3 -59.72 -69.40 15.13
C ASN A 3 -58.87 -68.64 14.08
N THR A 4 -58.39 -67.51 14.45
CA THR A 4 -57.42 -66.73 13.68
C THR A 4 -56.08 -66.83 14.40
N ALA A 5 -55.12 -67.51 13.77
CA ALA A 5 -53.77 -67.63 14.21
C ALA A 5 -52.98 -66.41 13.75
N PHE A 6 -52.31 -65.71 14.67
CA PHE A 6 -51.37 -64.67 14.35
C PHE A 6 -49.97 -65.23 14.19
N ILE A 7 -49.45 -65.13 12.95
CA ILE A 7 -48.06 -65.44 12.65
C ILE A 7 -47.19 -64.20 12.93
N LEU A 8 -46.26 -64.31 13.89
CA LEU A 8 -45.29 -63.32 14.21
C LEU A 8 -44.02 -63.39 13.32
N THR A 9 -43.86 -62.50 12.39
CA THR A 9 -42.71 -62.50 11.49
C THR A 9 -41.64 -61.65 12.14
N ILE A 10 -40.51 -62.26 12.54
CA ILE A 10 -39.33 -61.61 13.03
C ILE A 10 -38.50 -61.12 11.84
N ILE A 11 -38.40 -59.82 11.66
CA ILE A 11 -37.50 -59.21 10.67
C ILE A 11 -36.17 -58.92 11.38
N VAL A 12 -35.13 -59.66 10.99
CA VAL A 12 -33.75 -59.37 11.39
C VAL A 12 -33.23 -58.26 10.46
N VAL A 13 -33.09 -57.08 10.95
CA VAL A 13 -32.45 -55.95 10.24
C VAL A 13 -30.95 -55.99 10.50
N SER A 14 -30.19 -56.46 9.52
CA SER A 14 -28.73 -56.37 9.52
C SER A 14 -28.31 -54.92 9.28
N GLY A 15 -27.90 -54.22 10.28
CA GLY A 15 -27.35 -52.85 10.19
C GLY A 15 -25.96 -52.87 9.58
N ILE A 16 -25.85 -52.45 8.30
CA ILE A 16 -24.57 -52.14 7.68
C ILE A 16 -24.17 -50.73 8.13
N PHE A 17 -23.18 -50.67 9.02
CA PHE A 17 -22.52 -49.39 9.35
C PHE A 17 -21.66 -48.96 8.16
N LEU A 18 -22.19 -48.11 7.28
CA LEU A 18 -21.44 -47.34 6.33
C LEU A 18 -20.84 -46.12 7.09
N GLY A 19 -19.58 -46.23 7.45
CA GLY A 19 -18.80 -45.15 8.00
C GLY A 19 -18.71 -44.00 6.98
N SER A 20 -19.58 -43.01 7.07
CA SER A 20 -19.47 -41.75 6.33
C SER A 20 -18.28 -40.98 6.83
N CYS A 21 -17.16 -41.04 6.10
CA CYS A 21 -16.10 -40.02 6.20
C CYS A 21 -16.69 -38.67 5.81
N ARG A 22 -17.25 -37.93 6.76
CA ARG A 22 -17.60 -36.53 6.54
C ARG A 22 -16.27 -35.76 6.49
N ALA A 23 -15.81 -35.50 5.26
CA ALA A 23 -14.86 -34.43 5.03
C ALA A 23 -15.44 -33.16 5.70
N ARG A 24 -14.75 -32.64 6.70
CA ARG A 24 -15.02 -31.33 7.25
C ARG A 24 -14.71 -30.32 6.12
N GLN A 25 -15.72 -29.95 5.34
CA GLN A 25 -15.68 -28.70 4.62
C GLN A 25 -15.63 -27.59 5.67
N SER A 26 -14.45 -27.04 5.84
CA SER A 26 -14.25 -25.76 6.51
C SER A 26 -15.00 -24.72 5.68
N THR A 27 -16.25 -24.49 6.02
CA THR A 27 -16.98 -23.33 5.57
C THR A 27 -16.33 -22.15 6.29
N TYR A 28 -15.37 -21.52 5.60
CA TYR A 28 -15.02 -20.14 5.94
C TYR A 28 -16.32 -19.35 5.79
N ALA A 29 -16.95 -19.08 6.90
CA ALA A 29 -18.04 -18.13 6.99
C ALA A 29 -17.44 -16.81 6.48
N VAL A 30 -17.88 -16.37 5.30
CA VAL A 30 -17.67 -15.01 4.83
C VAL A 30 -18.50 -14.15 5.79
N ASN A 31 -17.88 -13.79 6.90
CA ASN A 31 -18.41 -12.73 7.75
C ASN A 31 -18.55 -11.52 6.82
N HIS A 32 -19.76 -10.97 6.74
CA HIS A 32 -19.99 -9.63 6.21
C HIS A 32 -19.22 -8.64 7.12
N GLN A 33 -17.89 -8.56 6.89
CA GLN A 33 -17.06 -7.57 7.54
C GLN A 33 -17.58 -6.20 7.12
N ARG A 34 -17.89 -5.36 8.09
CA ARG A 34 -17.92 -3.90 7.93
C ARG A 34 -16.75 -3.55 7.03
N ALA A 35 -17.00 -2.67 6.05
CA ALA A 35 -15.95 -2.20 5.15
C ALA A 35 -14.71 -1.87 5.99
N GLN A 36 -13.67 -2.71 5.87
CA GLN A 36 -12.50 -2.64 6.71
C GLN A 36 -11.79 -1.33 6.38
N ASP A 37 -11.48 -0.54 7.39
CA ASP A 37 -10.72 0.70 7.18
C ASP A 37 -9.27 0.32 6.85
N LEU A 38 -8.91 0.46 5.57
CA LEU A 38 -7.58 0.21 5.05
C LEU A 38 -6.74 1.49 5.00
N SER A 39 -7.08 2.50 5.81
CA SER A 39 -6.29 3.73 5.89
C SER A 39 -4.90 3.45 6.43
N PRO A 40 -3.87 4.05 5.84
CA PRO A 40 -2.54 3.97 6.40
C PRO A 40 -2.46 4.69 7.75
N LYS A 41 -1.57 4.20 8.60
CA LYS A 41 -1.13 4.91 9.80
C LYS A 41 0.28 5.45 9.54
N GLY A 42 0.36 6.76 9.34
CA GLY A 42 1.61 7.47 9.13
C GLY A 42 2.11 8.15 10.39
N LYS A 43 2.99 9.11 10.18
CA LYS A 43 3.65 9.92 11.23
C LYS A 43 2.82 11.14 11.61
N TYR A 44 1.99 11.65 10.70
CA TYR A 44 1.26 12.91 10.86
C TYR A 44 -0.21 12.63 11.10
N ASP A 45 -0.82 13.41 12.04
CA ASP A 45 -2.16 13.11 12.54
C ASP A 45 -3.27 13.96 11.87
N GLU A 46 -2.92 14.99 11.09
CA GLU A 46 -3.92 15.81 10.42
C GLU A 46 -4.53 15.08 9.22
N THR A 47 -5.70 14.46 9.44
CA THR A 47 -6.44 13.78 8.38
C THR A 47 -7.49 14.69 7.77
N VAL A 48 -7.43 14.88 6.45
CA VAL A 48 -8.40 15.66 5.67
C VAL A 48 -9.17 14.72 4.75
N THR A 49 -10.51 14.85 4.75
CA THR A 49 -11.39 14.04 3.90
C THR A 49 -12.08 14.90 2.87
N HIS A 50 -11.94 14.55 1.60
CA HIS A 50 -12.63 15.10 0.45
C HIS A 50 -13.72 14.14 -0.08
N SER A 51 -14.44 14.53 -1.13
CA SER A 51 -15.57 13.74 -1.64
C SER A 51 -15.15 12.34 -2.11
N TYR A 52 -13.94 12.17 -2.67
CA TYR A 52 -13.48 10.92 -3.28
C TYR A 52 -12.08 10.50 -2.86
N TYR A 53 -11.44 11.22 -1.97
CA TYR A 53 -10.16 10.84 -1.40
C TYR A 53 -10.01 11.38 0.03
N LYS A 54 -9.12 10.79 0.79
CA LYS A 54 -8.65 11.30 2.08
C LYS A 54 -7.13 11.33 2.11
N LEU A 55 -6.57 12.14 2.97
CA LEU A 55 -5.13 12.30 3.08
C LEU A 55 -4.70 12.54 4.54
N SER A 56 -3.45 12.24 4.84
CA SER A 56 -2.75 12.75 6.03
C SER A 56 -1.83 13.89 5.60
N TYR A 57 -2.02 15.06 6.17
CA TYR A 57 -1.21 16.24 5.81
C TYR A 57 -0.01 16.38 6.72
N ALA A 58 1.15 16.57 6.13
CA ALA A 58 2.41 16.76 6.80
C ALA A 58 2.79 18.26 6.77
N GLU A 59 2.34 19.02 7.75
CA GLU A 59 2.56 20.46 7.88
C GLU A 59 4.02 20.87 7.71
N ALA A 60 4.95 20.12 8.33
CA ALA A 60 6.39 20.39 8.23
C ALA A 60 6.95 20.25 6.79
N HIS A 61 6.18 19.70 5.88
CA HIS A 61 6.56 19.42 4.49
C HIS A 61 5.66 20.11 3.48
N GLU A 62 4.59 20.77 3.92
CA GLU A 62 3.59 21.48 3.11
C GLU A 62 2.97 20.59 2.01
N GLN A 63 2.72 19.32 2.32
CA GLN A 63 2.10 18.34 1.41
C GLN A 63 1.59 17.13 2.18
N ALA A 64 0.77 16.28 1.53
CA ALA A 64 0.31 15.06 2.15
C ALA A 64 1.45 14.03 2.31
N GLU A 65 1.46 13.33 3.45
CA GLU A 65 2.28 12.13 3.66
C GLU A 65 1.75 10.96 2.82
N TRP A 66 0.43 10.80 2.81
CA TRP A 66 -0.29 9.87 1.96
C TRP A 66 -1.64 10.43 1.52
N VAL A 67 -2.08 10.00 0.36
CA VAL A 67 -3.43 10.19 -0.16
C VAL A 67 -4.01 8.82 -0.47
N MET A 68 -5.22 8.55 0.03
CA MET A 68 -5.95 7.31 -0.20
C MET A 68 -7.26 7.57 -0.92
N TYR A 69 -7.54 6.76 -1.94
CA TYR A 69 -8.80 6.82 -2.69
C TYR A 69 -9.20 5.45 -3.22
N THR A 70 -10.49 5.31 -3.49
CA THR A 70 -11.00 4.14 -4.20
C THR A 70 -11.09 4.47 -5.69
N LEU A 71 -10.47 3.63 -6.53
CA LEU A 71 -10.59 3.70 -7.97
C LEU A 71 -11.56 2.63 -8.46
N GLN A 72 -12.69 3.06 -9.00
CA GLN A 72 -13.67 2.22 -9.66
C GLN A 72 -13.76 2.65 -11.13
N GLY A 73 -13.07 1.92 -12.01
CA GLY A 73 -12.90 2.30 -13.40
C GLY A 73 -14.21 2.51 -14.15
N SER A 74 -15.20 1.63 -13.93
CA SER A 74 -16.52 1.72 -14.56
C SER A 74 -17.35 2.94 -14.14
N ALA A 75 -17.02 3.59 -13.02
CA ALA A 75 -17.73 4.75 -12.51
C ALA A 75 -17.11 6.08 -12.99
N LEU A 76 -15.98 6.05 -13.68
CA LEU A 76 -15.36 7.25 -14.23
C LEU A 76 -16.17 7.76 -15.43
N ASN A 77 -16.52 9.04 -15.40
CA ASN A 77 -17.23 9.70 -16.49
C ASN A 77 -16.24 10.44 -17.41
N PRO A 78 -16.00 9.95 -18.63
CA PRO A 78 -15.06 10.58 -19.56
C PRO A 78 -15.43 12.02 -19.95
N SER A 79 -16.71 12.40 -19.82
CA SER A 79 -17.20 13.75 -20.15
C SER A 79 -16.71 14.80 -19.14
N ILE A 80 -16.26 14.41 -17.94
CA ILE A 80 -15.73 15.36 -16.97
C ILE A 80 -14.39 15.89 -17.45
N GLY A 81 -14.39 17.17 -17.81
CA GLY A 81 -13.20 17.91 -18.25
C GLY A 81 -12.25 18.22 -17.09
N ARG A 82 -10.97 18.33 -17.39
CA ARG A 82 -9.96 18.78 -16.43
C ARG A 82 -10.16 20.27 -16.11
N THR A 83 -10.12 20.63 -14.80
CA THR A 83 -10.42 22.01 -14.36
C THR A 83 -9.18 22.90 -14.20
N ASP A 84 -8.01 22.34 -13.96
CA ASP A 84 -6.73 23.05 -13.72
C ASP A 84 -6.80 24.19 -12.67
N ASN A 85 -7.78 24.13 -11.78
CA ASN A 85 -8.10 25.16 -10.79
C ASN A 85 -7.30 24.96 -9.48
N PHE A 86 -5.98 24.87 -9.58
CA PHE A 86 -5.09 24.77 -8.43
C PHE A 86 -5.34 25.91 -7.42
N ARG A 87 -5.46 25.54 -6.15
CA ARG A 87 -5.73 26.46 -5.05
C ARG A 87 -5.38 25.87 -3.69
N PRO A 88 -5.15 26.69 -2.66
CA PRO A 88 -5.02 26.19 -1.29
C PRO A 88 -6.23 25.36 -0.88
N ASP A 89 -5.97 24.36 -0.02
CA ASP A 89 -7.04 23.53 0.54
C ASP A 89 -7.58 24.18 1.82
N PRO A 90 -8.85 24.59 1.84
CA PRO A 90 -9.46 25.24 3.01
C PRO A 90 -9.71 24.27 4.17
N ARG A 91 -9.52 22.95 3.99
CA ARG A 91 -9.73 21.94 5.02
C ARG A 91 -8.47 21.63 5.82
N VAL A 92 -7.31 22.07 5.36
CA VAL A 92 -6.04 21.97 6.12
C VAL A 92 -5.99 23.09 7.13
N SER A 93 -5.79 22.76 8.39
CA SER A 93 -6.00 23.69 9.52
C SER A 93 -5.10 24.93 9.50
N LYS A 94 -3.86 24.78 9.06
CA LYS A 94 -2.88 25.89 8.96
C LYS A 94 -2.69 26.40 7.53
N GLY A 95 -3.45 25.87 6.59
CA GLY A 95 -3.32 26.15 5.17
C GLY A 95 -2.39 25.19 4.46
N THR A 96 -2.09 25.47 3.19
CA THR A 96 -1.23 24.63 2.34
C THR A 96 -0.28 25.50 1.55
N ALA A 97 0.70 24.88 0.90
CA ALA A 97 1.52 25.50 -0.12
C ALA A 97 0.70 26.36 -1.10
N GLN A 98 1.29 27.40 -1.63
CA GLN A 98 0.70 28.32 -2.58
C GLN A 98 1.16 28.01 -4.01
N LEU A 99 0.38 28.48 -5.01
CA LEU A 99 0.79 28.36 -6.40
C LEU A 99 2.11 29.09 -6.69
N SER A 100 2.39 30.15 -5.94
CA SER A 100 3.63 30.92 -6.04
C SER A 100 4.85 30.11 -5.66
N ASP A 101 4.74 29.12 -4.75
CA ASP A 101 5.85 28.27 -4.31
C ASP A 101 6.38 27.40 -5.47
N TYR A 102 5.50 27.02 -6.39
CA TYR A 102 5.87 26.20 -7.56
C TYR A 102 6.30 27.02 -8.78
N ARG A 103 5.98 28.34 -8.82
CA ARG A 103 6.29 29.20 -9.98
C ARG A 103 7.80 29.39 -10.11
N GLY A 104 8.35 28.97 -11.25
CA GLY A 104 9.79 29.08 -11.51
C GLY A 104 10.66 28.12 -10.70
N SER A 105 10.09 27.19 -9.94
CA SER A 105 10.83 26.24 -9.10
C SER A 105 11.57 25.15 -9.90
N GLY A 106 11.18 24.92 -11.15
CA GLY A 106 11.67 23.79 -11.97
C GLY A 106 10.90 22.48 -11.73
N PHE A 107 9.95 22.46 -10.80
CA PHE A 107 9.11 21.31 -10.51
C PHE A 107 7.68 21.50 -11.00
N ASP A 108 7.07 20.40 -11.44
CA ASP A 108 5.64 20.34 -11.75
C ASP A 108 4.82 20.28 -10.46
N ARG A 109 3.60 20.80 -10.52
CA ARG A 109 2.55 20.55 -9.52
C ARG A 109 2.01 19.13 -9.76
N GLY A 110 2.74 18.13 -9.24
CA GLY A 110 2.40 16.72 -9.41
C GLY A 110 1.25 16.28 -8.51
N HIS A 111 0.23 15.66 -9.10
CA HIS A 111 -0.88 15.11 -8.32
C HIS A 111 -0.48 13.83 -7.61
N LEU A 112 -1.00 13.62 -6.40
CA LEU A 112 -0.95 12.35 -5.69
C LEU A 112 -2.15 11.48 -6.11
N ALA A 113 -3.39 11.92 -5.85
CA ALA A 113 -4.58 11.37 -6.49
C ALA A 113 -4.77 12.06 -7.86
N PRO A 114 -4.56 11.34 -9.00
CA PRO A 114 -4.54 11.96 -10.31
C PRO A 114 -5.90 12.52 -10.72
N ALA A 115 -5.93 13.67 -11.38
CA ALA A 115 -7.16 14.24 -11.94
C ALA A 115 -7.90 13.26 -12.88
N ALA A 116 -7.16 12.38 -13.57
CA ALA A 116 -7.76 11.38 -14.44
C ALA A 116 -8.54 10.29 -13.66
N ASP A 117 -8.18 10.05 -12.39
CA ASP A 117 -8.85 9.10 -11.50
C ASP A 117 -10.00 9.76 -10.72
N MET A 118 -10.13 11.10 -10.81
CA MET A 118 -11.17 11.90 -10.14
C MET A 118 -12.29 12.33 -11.09
N LYS A 119 -12.47 11.63 -12.18
CA LYS A 119 -13.55 11.88 -13.16
C LYS A 119 -14.91 11.31 -12.74
N TYR A 120 -15.25 11.33 -11.46
CA TYR A 120 -16.58 10.90 -10.99
C TYR A 120 -17.62 12.01 -11.13
N THR A 121 -17.25 13.22 -10.71
CA THR A 121 -18.08 14.42 -10.72
C THR A 121 -17.23 15.66 -10.99
N GLY A 122 -17.85 16.78 -11.30
CA GLY A 122 -17.15 18.06 -11.37
C GLY A 122 -16.50 18.45 -10.04
N THR A 123 -17.13 18.08 -8.92
CA THR A 123 -16.58 18.32 -7.56
C THR A 123 -15.32 17.51 -7.32
N SER A 124 -15.34 16.19 -7.57
CA SER A 124 -14.14 15.35 -7.37
C SER A 124 -12.98 15.78 -8.26
N MET A 125 -13.27 16.17 -9.53
CA MET A 125 -12.28 16.74 -10.42
C MET A 125 -11.70 18.03 -9.84
N SER A 126 -12.53 18.96 -9.40
CA SER A 126 -12.10 20.24 -8.83
C SER A 126 -11.30 20.05 -7.53
N GLU A 127 -11.74 19.16 -6.64
CA GLU A 127 -11.04 18.88 -5.38
C GLU A 127 -9.65 18.28 -5.60
N SER A 128 -9.42 17.52 -6.68
CA SER A 128 -8.10 16.95 -6.99
C SER A 128 -7.02 18.03 -7.23
N PHE A 129 -7.40 19.28 -7.46
CA PHE A 129 -6.49 20.42 -7.63
C PHE A 129 -6.23 21.21 -6.34
N PHE A 130 -6.68 20.74 -5.19
CA PHE A 130 -6.23 21.32 -3.93
C PHE A 130 -4.75 21.08 -3.73
N MET A 131 -4.04 22.10 -3.22
CA MET A 131 -2.59 22.03 -3.01
C MET A 131 -2.19 20.96 -1.98
N SER A 132 -3.10 20.51 -1.12
CA SER A 132 -2.91 19.36 -0.23
C SER A 132 -2.72 18.03 -0.97
N ASN A 133 -3.21 17.91 -2.21
CA ASN A 133 -3.04 16.75 -3.11
C ASN A 133 -1.86 16.91 -4.08
N ILE A 134 -1.04 17.95 -3.92
CA ILE A 134 0.03 18.32 -4.85
C ILE A 134 1.39 18.18 -4.18
N SER A 135 2.35 17.67 -4.93
CA SER A 135 3.73 17.47 -4.48
C SER A 135 4.73 17.86 -5.58
N PRO A 136 5.94 18.36 -5.24
CA PRO A 136 6.93 18.78 -6.23
C PRO A 136 7.53 17.58 -6.98
N GLN A 137 7.17 17.40 -8.24
CA GLN A 137 7.67 16.34 -9.11
C GLN A 137 8.55 16.90 -10.22
N THR A 138 9.66 16.23 -10.55
CA THR A 138 10.43 16.65 -11.72
C THR A 138 9.59 16.47 -12.99
N PRO A 139 9.65 17.38 -13.97
CA PRO A 139 8.80 17.30 -15.17
C PRO A 139 8.95 15.99 -15.95
N SER A 140 10.16 15.47 -16.03
CA SER A 140 10.44 14.20 -16.71
C SER A 140 9.87 12.99 -15.95
N PHE A 141 9.86 13.01 -14.62
CA PHE A 141 9.18 12.00 -13.81
C PHE A 141 7.68 12.07 -13.98
N ASN A 142 7.08 13.21 -13.65
CA ASN A 142 5.63 13.42 -13.65
C ASN A 142 4.99 13.11 -15.01
N ARG A 143 5.58 13.66 -16.09
CA ARG A 143 4.97 13.59 -17.42
C ARG A 143 5.23 12.27 -18.16
N GLN A 144 6.14 11.42 -17.69
CA GLN A 144 6.52 10.17 -18.34
C GLN A 144 6.25 8.95 -17.46
N ILE A 145 7.23 8.52 -16.66
CA ILE A 145 7.15 7.23 -15.94
C ILE A 145 6.03 7.22 -14.89
N TRP A 146 5.84 8.32 -14.14
CA TRP A 146 4.76 8.40 -13.15
C TRP A 146 3.38 8.30 -13.80
N ARG A 147 3.18 9.03 -14.91
CA ARG A 147 1.95 8.93 -15.71
C ARG A 147 1.69 7.52 -16.27
N LYS A 148 2.76 6.75 -16.62
CA LYS A 148 2.61 5.34 -17.03
C LYS A 148 2.13 4.48 -15.87
N ILE A 149 2.72 4.66 -14.69
CA ILE A 149 2.30 3.98 -13.46
C ILE A 149 0.83 4.28 -13.15
N GLU A 150 0.43 5.55 -13.15
CA GLU A 150 -0.97 5.96 -12.94
C GLU A 150 -1.92 5.33 -13.96
N SER A 151 -1.52 5.29 -15.23
CA SER A 151 -2.33 4.68 -16.30
C SER A 151 -2.46 3.17 -16.08
N GLN A 152 -1.41 2.48 -15.62
CA GLN A 152 -1.44 1.06 -15.30
C GLN A 152 -2.41 0.78 -14.14
N PHE A 153 -2.37 1.58 -13.07
CA PHE A 153 -3.29 1.45 -11.94
C PHE A 153 -4.74 1.70 -12.36
N ARG A 154 -4.97 2.66 -13.27
CA ARG A 154 -6.31 2.94 -13.82
C ARG A 154 -6.83 1.77 -14.67
N ASN A 155 -5.97 1.13 -15.46
CA ASN A 155 -6.32 -0.08 -16.21
C ASN A 155 -6.74 -1.21 -15.24
N TRP A 156 -6.03 -1.39 -14.14
CA TRP A 156 -6.41 -2.35 -13.10
C TRP A 156 -7.75 -2.00 -12.44
N GLY A 157 -8.02 -0.73 -12.17
CA GLY A 157 -9.33 -0.28 -11.69
C GLY A 157 -10.48 -0.57 -12.65
N HIS A 158 -10.22 -0.57 -13.96
CA HIS A 158 -11.18 -1.02 -14.97
C HIS A 158 -11.31 -2.54 -15.02
N GLU A 159 -10.21 -3.26 -14.99
CA GLU A 159 -10.16 -4.71 -15.15
C GLU A 159 -10.72 -5.44 -13.92
N TYR A 160 -10.33 -5.04 -12.73
CA TYR A 160 -10.77 -5.66 -11.47
C TYR A 160 -11.98 -4.98 -10.83
N GLY A 161 -12.52 -3.96 -11.49
CA GLY A 161 -13.74 -3.24 -11.09
C GLY A 161 -13.50 -2.20 -10.00
N LYS A 162 -12.85 -2.55 -8.89
CA LYS A 162 -12.60 -1.65 -7.76
C LYS A 162 -11.28 -1.99 -7.09
N ILE A 163 -10.41 -1.00 -6.96
CA ILE A 163 -9.17 -1.10 -6.17
C ILE A 163 -9.06 0.10 -5.22
N ILE A 164 -8.41 -0.10 -4.09
CA ILE A 164 -8.05 0.97 -3.16
C ILE A 164 -6.60 1.33 -3.45
N ILE A 165 -6.32 2.62 -3.58
CA ILE A 165 -4.98 3.14 -3.87
C ILE A 165 -4.54 4.04 -2.73
N VAL A 166 -3.30 3.84 -2.28
CA VAL A 166 -2.56 4.74 -1.40
C VAL A 166 -1.32 5.23 -2.14
N THR A 167 -1.09 6.52 -2.14
CA THR A 167 0.02 7.12 -2.87
C THR A 167 0.57 8.33 -2.11
N GLY A 168 1.86 8.57 -2.21
CA GLY A 168 2.48 9.69 -1.53
C GLY A 168 3.94 9.88 -1.86
N PRO A 169 4.51 10.99 -1.40
CA PRO A 169 5.95 11.20 -1.33
C PRO A 169 6.57 10.41 -0.18
N VAL A 170 7.85 10.12 -0.24
CA VAL A 170 8.60 9.61 0.91
C VAL A 170 9.13 10.79 1.71
N LEU A 171 8.63 10.95 2.95
CA LEU A 171 8.97 12.08 3.84
C LEU A 171 9.85 11.61 5.02
N ASN A 172 10.91 10.88 4.74
CA ASN A 172 11.75 10.20 5.73
C ASN A 172 13.14 10.83 5.97
N GLY A 173 13.40 12.05 5.42
CA GLY A 173 14.65 12.78 5.60
C GLY A 173 15.60 12.80 4.39
N ASP A 174 15.35 12.00 3.35
CA ASP A 174 16.14 12.00 2.10
C ASP A 174 15.42 12.85 1.04
N TYR A 175 15.73 14.14 0.97
CA TYR A 175 15.05 15.11 0.13
C TYR A 175 15.99 15.72 -0.90
N LEU A 176 15.44 16.23 -2.00
CA LEU A 176 16.16 17.00 -3.03
C LEU A 176 16.28 18.50 -2.69
N GLY A 177 15.63 18.95 -1.62
CA GLY A 177 15.60 20.34 -1.17
C GLY A 177 14.19 20.82 -0.86
N THR A 178 13.95 22.11 -0.95
CA THR A 178 12.64 22.77 -0.76
C THR A 178 12.40 23.81 -1.83
N ILE A 179 11.12 24.12 -2.11
CA ILE A 179 10.72 25.17 -3.06
C ILE A 179 9.82 26.22 -2.39
N GLY A 180 9.85 27.41 -2.94
CA GLY A 180 8.98 28.53 -2.56
C GLY A 180 9.22 29.10 -1.16
N SER A 181 8.42 30.11 -0.81
CA SER A 181 8.46 30.76 0.51
C SER A 181 7.93 29.85 1.63
N SER A 182 6.99 28.98 1.31
CA SER A 182 6.45 27.98 2.24
C SER A 182 7.42 26.81 2.50
N LYS A 183 8.56 26.75 1.79
CA LYS A 183 9.57 25.68 1.92
C LYS A 183 8.99 24.28 1.70
N VAL A 184 8.16 24.14 0.67
CA VAL A 184 7.60 22.84 0.31
C VAL A 184 8.71 21.85 0.05
N THR A 185 8.74 20.76 0.78
CA THR A 185 9.79 19.73 0.63
C THR A 185 9.72 19.08 -0.75
N VAL A 186 10.88 18.93 -1.42
CA VAL A 186 10.99 18.19 -2.69
C VAL A 186 11.39 16.75 -2.37
N PRO A 187 10.46 15.78 -2.49
CA PRO A 187 10.74 14.39 -2.17
C PRO A 187 11.70 13.77 -3.19
N LYS A 188 12.59 12.92 -2.72
CA LYS A 188 13.45 12.13 -3.60
C LYS A 188 12.77 10.88 -4.14
N TYR A 189 11.78 10.35 -3.43
CA TYR A 189 11.04 9.16 -3.82
C TYR A 189 9.53 9.37 -3.70
N TYR A 190 8.79 8.62 -4.53
CA TYR A 190 7.34 8.49 -4.46
C TYR A 190 6.96 7.02 -4.41
N TYR A 191 5.82 6.75 -3.82
CA TYR A 191 5.24 5.41 -3.78
C TYR A 191 3.79 5.39 -4.23
N LYS A 192 3.35 4.22 -4.67
CA LYS A 192 1.95 3.94 -4.96
C LYS A 192 1.65 2.49 -4.61
N VAL A 193 0.63 2.28 -3.77
CA VAL A 193 0.14 0.98 -3.33
C VAL A 193 -1.26 0.77 -3.89
N ALA A 194 -1.60 -0.43 -4.33
CA ALA A 194 -2.97 -0.82 -4.62
C ALA A 194 -3.31 -2.13 -3.93
N ILE A 195 -4.56 -2.26 -3.54
CA ILE A 195 -5.14 -3.50 -3.02
C ILE A 195 -6.57 -3.68 -3.57
N ASP A 196 -6.89 -4.91 -3.94
CA ASP A 196 -8.25 -5.32 -4.27
C ASP A 196 -8.99 -5.64 -2.96
N PRO A 197 -10.02 -4.85 -2.57
CA PRO A 197 -10.72 -5.06 -1.30
C PRO A 197 -11.54 -6.36 -1.26
N THR A 198 -11.72 -7.04 -2.41
CA THR A 198 -12.42 -8.33 -2.52
C THR A 198 -11.44 -9.51 -2.52
N ASN A 199 -10.17 -9.27 -2.79
CA ASN A 199 -9.10 -10.24 -2.78
C ASN A 199 -7.80 -9.59 -2.25
N LEU A 200 -7.61 -9.56 -0.95
CA LEU A 200 -6.48 -8.87 -0.30
C LEU A 200 -5.11 -9.41 -0.72
N GLN A 201 -5.02 -10.66 -1.21
CA GLN A 201 -3.79 -11.19 -1.82
C GLN A 201 -3.40 -10.42 -3.09
N ARG A 202 -4.37 -9.81 -3.80
CA ARG A 202 -4.09 -8.94 -4.94
C ARG A 202 -3.75 -7.55 -4.43
N ASN A 203 -2.54 -7.39 -3.97
CA ASN A 203 -1.93 -6.12 -3.58
C ASN A 203 -0.62 -5.90 -4.32
N ILE A 204 -0.17 -4.66 -4.39
CA ILE A 204 1.08 -4.28 -5.04
C ILE A 204 1.57 -2.94 -4.50
N ALA A 205 2.87 -2.83 -4.34
CA ALA A 205 3.53 -1.58 -3.98
C ALA A 205 4.62 -1.23 -5.00
N ILE A 206 4.70 0.03 -5.36
CA ILE A 206 5.74 0.62 -6.22
C ILE A 206 6.47 1.70 -5.42
N LEU A 207 7.80 1.66 -5.48
CA LEU A 207 8.69 2.70 -4.95
C LEU A 207 9.60 3.18 -6.08
N ILE A 208 9.63 4.49 -6.34
CA ILE A 208 10.37 5.05 -7.47
C ILE A 208 10.98 6.41 -7.14
N GLU A 209 12.18 6.67 -7.66
CA GLU A 209 12.86 7.94 -7.50
C GLU A 209 12.23 9.05 -8.37
N ASN A 210 12.18 10.28 -7.84
CA ASN A 210 11.67 11.49 -8.51
C ASN A 210 12.57 11.95 -9.67
N LYS A 211 12.79 11.07 -10.63
CA LYS A 211 13.60 11.33 -11.83
C LYS A 211 13.05 10.57 -13.04
N SER A 212 13.51 10.95 -14.23
CA SER A 212 13.14 10.22 -15.45
C SER A 212 13.60 8.76 -15.39
N SER A 213 12.80 7.88 -15.97
CA SER A 213 13.18 6.49 -16.20
C SER A 213 12.51 5.97 -17.47
N SER A 214 13.25 5.15 -18.22
CA SER A 214 12.76 4.38 -19.36
C SER A 214 12.48 2.92 -19.03
N GLU A 215 12.65 2.54 -17.75
CA GLU A 215 12.48 1.17 -17.30
C GLU A 215 11.00 0.73 -17.32
N SER A 216 10.80 -0.59 -17.33
CA SER A 216 9.48 -1.18 -17.10
C SER A 216 8.97 -0.81 -15.72
N THR A 217 7.67 -0.52 -15.61
CA THR A 217 7.03 -0.21 -14.33
C THR A 217 7.14 -1.36 -13.32
N LYS A 218 7.30 -2.60 -13.79
CA LYS A 218 7.53 -3.78 -12.94
C LYS A 218 8.84 -3.71 -12.13
N ASN A 219 9.86 -3.01 -12.64
CA ASN A 219 11.16 -2.93 -11.98
C ASN A 219 11.13 -2.13 -10.67
N PHE A 220 10.04 -1.40 -10.44
CA PHE A 220 9.83 -0.59 -9.24
C PHE A 220 8.94 -1.27 -8.18
N VAL A 221 8.52 -2.52 -8.43
CA VAL A 221 7.72 -3.27 -7.47
C VAL A 221 8.56 -3.68 -6.28
N VAL A 222 8.03 -3.44 -5.10
CA VAL A 222 8.61 -3.82 -3.79
C VAL A 222 7.54 -4.51 -2.95
N SER A 223 7.93 -5.23 -1.91
CA SER A 223 6.97 -5.73 -0.91
C SER A 223 6.44 -4.55 -0.08
N ILE A 224 5.24 -4.70 0.48
CA ILE A 224 4.67 -3.67 1.35
C ILE A 224 5.52 -3.51 2.60
N ASP A 225 5.98 -4.60 3.24
CA ASP A 225 6.95 -4.57 4.36
C ASP A 225 8.21 -3.71 4.03
N SER A 226 8.77 -3.88 2.82
CA SER A 226 9.92 -3.08 2.39
C SER A 226 9.57 -1.60 2.23
N LEU A 227 8.38 -1.31 1.73
CA LEU A 227 7.90 0.07 1.60
C LEU A 227 7.63 0.69 2.97
N GLU A 228 7.04 -0.03 3.91
CA GLU A 228 6.82 0.39 5.29
C GLU A 228 8.13 0.71 6.01
N ALA A 229 9.10 -0.18 5.92
CA ALA A 229 10.43 0.03 6.47
C ALA A 229 11.12 1.28 5.89
N PHE A 230 10.83 1.60 4.62
CA PHE A 230 11.41 2.75 3.94
C PHE A 230 10.68 4.06 4.23
N THR A 231 9.35 4.05 4.36
CA THR A 231 8.52 5.25 4.56
C THR A 231 8.26 5.55 6.03
N GLY A 232 8.17 4.52 6.86
CA GLY A 232 7.68 4.60 8.24
C GLY A 232 6.16 4.64 8.35
N ILE A 233 5.44 4.36 7.25
CA ILE A 233 3.98 4.27 7.20
C ILE A 233 3.58 2.80 7.34
N ASN A 234 2.60 2.48 8.20
CA ASN A 234 1.98 1.17 8.24
C ASN A 234 0.70 1.20 7.37
N PHE A 235 0.68 0.43 6.27
CA PHE A 235 -0.35 0.57 5.23
C PHE A 235 -1.68 -0.10 5.60
N PHE A 236 -1.66 -1.24 6.23
CA PHE A 236 -2.86 -2.05 6.49
C PHE A 236 -3.04 -2.38 7.97
N HIS A 237 -2.61 -1.50 8.87
CA HIS A 237 -2.52 -1.66 10.31
C HIS A 237 -3.82 -2.09 11.02
N ASN A 238 -4.96 -2.03 10.37
CA ASN A 238 -6.25 -2.48 10.90
C ASN A 238 -6.61 -3.92 10.47
N LEU A 239 -5.75 -4.58 9.70
CA LEU A 239 -5.90 -6.00 9.41
C LEU A 239 -5.48 -6.85 10.62
N ASP A 240 -5.92 -8.11 10.63
CA ASP A 240 -5.38 -9.09 11.58
C ASP A 240 -3.88 -9.31 11.30
N ASP A 241 -3.05 -9.32 12.34
CA ASP A 241 -1.58 -9.40 12.24
C ASP A 241 -1.10 -10.56 11.34
N SER A 242 -1.82 -11.69 11.33
CA SER A 242 -1.47 -12.85 10.52
C SER A 242 -1.76 -12.63 9.04
N LEU A 243 -2.85 -11.96 8.74
CA LEU A 243 -3.24 -11.60 7.38
C LEU A 243 -2.34 -10.49 6.85
N GLU A 244 -2.09 -9.44 7.65
CA GLU A 244 -1.17 -8.34 7.36
C GLU A 244 0.20 -8.92 6.97
N THR A 245 0.81 -9.73 7.83
CA THR A 245 2.10 -10.41 7.54
C THR A 245 2.05 -11.20 6.22
N GLN A 246 0.96 -11.92 5.96
CA GLN A 246 0.85 -12.76 4.77
C GLN A 246 0.80 -11.93 3.48
N ILE A 247 0.13 -10.78 3.49
CA ILE A 247 -0.06 -9.98 2.28
C ILE A 247 1.06 -8.98 2.04
N GLU A 248 1.85 -8.62 3.04
CA GLU A 248 2.88 -7.58 2.98
C GLU A 248 4.29 -8.10 2.77
N SER A 249 4.57 -9.34 3.23
CA SER A 249 5.93 -9.89 3.24
C SER A 249 6.52 -10.21 1.87
N THR A 250 5.68 -10.33 0.83
CA THR A 250 6.10 -10.69 -0.52
C THR A 250 5.48 -9.79 -1.58
N THR A 251 6.06 -9.79 -2.78
CA THR A 251 5.45 -9.12 -3.93
C THR A 251 4.41 -10.01 -4.59
N HIS A 252 3.31 -9.42 -5.04
CA HIS A 252 2.20 -10.12 -5.69
C HIS A 252 1.96 -9.64 -7.13
N GLU A 253 3.01 -9.20 -7.81
CA GLU A 253 2.96 -8.65 -9.16
C GLU A 253 2.36 -9.60 -10.21
N ASN A 254 2.43 -10.92 -9.97
CA ASN A 254 1.86 -11.95 -10.82
C ASN A 254 0.33 -12.05 -10.75
N LEU A 255 -0.30 -11.45 -9.74
CA LEU A 255 -1.75 -11.36 -9.60
C LEU A 255 -2.36 -10.17 -10.35
N TRP A 256 -1.52 -9.34 -10.97
CA TRP A 256 -1.92 -8.16 -11.73
C TRP A 256 -1.62 -8.34 -13.21
N ASN A 257 -2.58 -7.98 -14.06
CA ASN A 257 -2.37 -7.98 -15.51
C ASN A 257 -1.55 -6.74 -15.92
N TRP A 258 -0.34 -6.97 -16.40
CA TRP A 258 0.53 -5.91 -16.90
C TRP A 258 0.27 -5.72 -18.39
N SER A 259 -0.43 -4.67 -18.77
CA SER A 259 -0.56 -4.27 -20.17
C SER A 259 0.77 -3.64 -20.62
N GLU A 260 1.62 -4.45 -21.22
CA GLU A 260 2.73 -3.93 -22.01
C GLU A 260 2.14 -3.31 -23.27
N THR A 261 1.89 -1.99 -23.26
CA THR A 261 1.82 -1.26 -24.54
C THR A 261 3.21 -1.37 -25.16
N ALA A 262 3.30 -2.25 -26.14
CA ALA A 262 4.52 -2.50 -26.89
C ALA A 262 5.06 -1.19 -27.49
N SER A 263 5.99 -0.56 -26.82
CA SER A 263 6.95 0.31 -27.47
C SER A 263 8.15 -0.57 -27.84
N ASN A 264 8.18 -1.03 -29.09
CA ASN A 264 9.35 -1.65 -29.68
C ASN A 264 10.50 -0.65 -29.67
N HIS A 265 11.24 -0.60 -28.58
CA HIS A 265 12.57 -0.08 -28.50
C HIS A 265 13.41 -1.00 -27.64
N THR A 266 14.21 -1.81 -28.31
CA THR A 266 15.37 -2.50 -27.76
C THR A 266 16.33 -1.48 -27.16
N TYR A 267 16.26 -1.29 -25.84
CA TYR A 267 17.28 -0.58 -25.09
C TYR A 267 17.90 -1.49 -24.03
N SER A 268 19.22 -1.50 -24.08
CA SER A 268 20.13 -2.20 -23.18
C SER A 268 19.74 -1.97 -21.71
N THR A 269 19.46 -3.04 -21.04
CA THR A 269 19.15 -3.12 -19.61
C THR A 269 20.36 -2.72 -18.77
N LYS A 270 20.35 -1.48 -18.26
CA LYS A 270 21.03 -1.17 -17.00
C LYS A 270 19.94 -0.82 -15.98
N ALA A 271 19.39 -1.85 -15.36
CA ALA A 271 18.50 -1.72 -14.23
C ALA A 271 19.14 -0.83 -13.16
N VAL A 272 18.35 0.07 -12.55
CA VAL A 272 18.72 0.59 -11.22
C VAL A 272 18.84 -0.65 -10.35
N PRO A 273 20.01 -0.93 -9.80
CA PRO A 273 20.21 -2.20 -9.13
C PRO A 273 19.22 -2.28 -7.96
N LYS A 274 18.52 -3.41 -7.84
CA LYS A 274 17.84 -3.82 -6.59
C LYS A 274 18.73 -3.52 -5.37
N LYS A 275 20.04 -3.57 -5.58
CA LYS A 275 21.12 -3.20 -4.67
C LYS A 275 21.06 -1.76 -4.14
N VAL A 276 20.42 -0.78 -4.82
CA VAL A 276 20.30 0.61 -4.27
C VAL A 276 19.12 0.71 -3.31
N VAL A 277 18.01 0.03 -3.59
CA VAL A 277 16.89 -0.06 -2.63
C VAL A 277 17.32 -0.91 -1.43
N GLU A 278 18.00 -2.03 -1.67
CA GLU A 278 18.55 -2.88 -0.61
C GLU A 278 19.71 -2.21 0.14
N SER A 279 20.61 -1.44 -0.51
CA SER A 279 21.71 -0.77 0.19
C SER A 279 21.23 0.44 1.00
N ASN A 280 20.20 1.16 0.55
CA ASN A 280 19.61 2.24 1.35
C ASN A 280 18.72 1.71 2.48
N LEU A 281 18.08 0.56 2.29
CA LEU A 281 17.44 -0.21 3.37
C LEU A 281 18.49 -0.66 4.41
N HIS A 282 19.63 -1.19 3.96
CA HIS A 282 20.69 -1.65 4.87
C HIS A 282 21.37 -0.51 5.64
N GLN A 283 21.51 0.68 5.06
CA GLN A 283 22.13 1.83 5.74
C GLN A 283 21.20 2.56 6.72
N LYS A 284 19.88 2.41 6.62
CA LYS A 284 18.92 3.13 7.46
C LYS A 284 18.25 2.27 8.53
N VAL A 285 18.29 0.96 8.42
CA VAL A 285 17.76 0.00 9.42
C VAL A 285 18.89 -0.57 10.27
N THR A 286 19.87 0.24 10.64
CA THR A 286 20.66 -0.03 11.84
C THR A 286 19.97 0.57 13.08
N ARG A 287 18.69 0.30 13.28
CA ARG A 287 18.18 0.25 14.64
C ARG A 287 18.79 -1.01 15.24
N ASP A 288 19.56 -0.84 16.30
CA ASP A 288 20.14 -1.96 17.04
C ASP A 288 19.02 -2.88 17.49
N ILE A 289 18.79 -3.95 16.75
CA ILE A 289 17.88 -5.01 17.16
C ILE A 289 18.67 -6.12 17.84
N PHE A 290 18.01 -6.81 18.73
CA PHE A 290 18.63 -7.80 19.60
C PHE A 290 17.83 -9.09 19.60
N LYS A 291 18.50 -10.22 19.77
CA LYS A 291 17.86 -11.51 20.04
C LYS A 291 18.22 -12.02 21.44
N THR A 292 17.44 -12.94 21.93
CA THR A 292 17.81 -13.74 23.10
C THR A 292 18.59 -14.99 22.69
N THR A 293 19.23 -15.67 23.64
CA THR A 293 20.02 -16.89 23.36
C THR A 293 19.18 -18.01 22.74
N SER A 294 17.92 -18.18 23.19
CA SER A 294 17.04 -19.28 22.81
C SER A 294 15.69 -18.85 22.22
N GLY A 295 15.45 -17.54 22.08
CA GLY A 295 14.18 -17.03 21.57
C GLY A 295 14.09 -17.09 20.05
N SER A 296 12.86 -17.19 19.53
CA SER A 296 12.54 -17.17 18.10
C SER A 296 12.21 -15.77 17.58
N LYS A 297 12.46 -14.72 18.37
CA LYS A 297 12.09 -13.35 18.03
C LYS A 297 13.26 -12.40 18.19
N TYR A 298 13.24 -11.31 17.38
CA TYR A 298 14.15 -10.17 17.57
C TYR A 298 13.39 -9.00 18.24
N HIS A 299 14.12 -8.14 18.92
CA HIS A 299 13.60 -7.14 19.84
C HIS A 299 14.33 -5.80 19.65
N ARG A 300 13.66 -4.67 19.94
CA ARG A 300 14.35 -3.39 20.13
C ARG A 300 15.02 -3.33 21.50
N ASP A 301 15.94 -2.40 21.66
CA ASP A 301 16.56 -2.12 22.96
C ASP A 301 15.50 -1.76 24.03
N GLY A 302 15.77 -2.12 25.27
CA GLY A 302 14.83 -1.91 26.38
C GLY A 302 13.66 -2.89 26.44
N CYS A 303 13.55 -3.85 25.53
CA CYS A 303 12.50 -4.86 25.59
C CYS A 303 12.64 -5.74 26.84
N ARG A 304 11.53 -5.93 27.59
CA ARG A 304 11.53 -6.76 28.82
C ARG A 304 12.03 -8.19 28.60
N TYR A 305 11.90 -8.75 27.43
CA TYR A 305 12.37 -10.10 27.10
C TYR A 305 13.89 -10.19 26.91
N LEU A 306 14.60 -9.06 26.84
CA LEU A 306 16.06 -9.01 26.77
C LEU A 306 16.76 -9.01 28.14
N SER A 307 16.02 -9.11 29.25
CA SER A 307 16.54 -9.00 30.61
C SER A 307 17.57 -10.09 30.98
N ARG A 308 17.49 -11.29 30.37
CA ARG A 308 18.40 -12.41 30.62
C ARG A 308 19.51 -12.56 29.57
N SER A 309 19.30 -12.05 28.37
CA SER A 309 20.30 -12.08 27.31
C SER A 309 19.95 -11.03 26.25
N LYS A 310 20.95 -10.30 25.79
CA LYS A 310 20.83 -9.24 24.80
C LYS A 310 21.95 -9.38 23.79
N ILE A 311 21.67 -10.04 22.66
CA ILE A 311 22.65 -10.33 21.62
C ILE A 311 22.31 -9.44 20.43
N PRO A 312 23.19 -8.50 20.01
CA PRO A 312 22.95 -7.70 18.83
C PRO A 312 22.85 -8.56 17.59
N ILE A 313 21.95 -8.23 16.69
CA ILE A 313 21.73 -8.92 15.42
C ILE A 313 21.23 -7.89 14.40
N ASN A 314 21.60 -8.01 13.14
CA ASN A 314 21.00 -7.22 12.09
C ASN A 314 19.72 -7.90 11.55
N LEU A 315 18.86 -7.13 10.90
CA LEU A 315 17.56 -7.61 10.42
C LEU A 315 17.70 -8.75 9.41
N THR A 316 18.65 -8.64 8.49
CA THR A 316 18.92 -9.66 7.46
C THR A 316 19.33 -11.01 8.12
N GLU A 317 20.17 -10.95 9.13
CA GLU A 317 20.60 -12.14 9.87
C GLU A 317 19.45 -12.72 10.71
N ALA A 318 18.61 -11.86 11.31
CA ALA A 318 17.45 -12.28 12.06
C ALA A 318 16.45 -13.03 11.14
N GLN A 319 16.17 -12.49 9.98
CA GLN A 319 15.30 -13.11 8.97
C GLN A 319 15.89 -14.42 8.41
N ALA A 320 17.18 -14.44 8.08
CA ALA A 320 17.87 -15.65 7.63
C ALA A 320 17.85 -16.79 8.67
N ARG A 321 17.75 -16.44 9.96
CA ARG A 321 17.61 -17.40 11.07
C ARG A 321 16.15 -17.75 11.40
N GLY A 322 15.17 -17.23 10.63
CA GLY A 322 13.75 -17.45 10.87
C GLY A 322 13.21 -16.77 12.14
N LEU A 323 13.88 -15.71 12.63
CA LEU A 323 13.41 -14.97 13.79
C LEU A 323 12.32 -13.98 13.34
N GLY A 324 11.16 -13.99 14.00
CA GLY A 324 10.10 -13.01 13.80
C GLY A 324 10.25 -11.78 14.71
N PRO A 325 9.56 -10.67 14.43
CA PRO A 325 9.52 -9.50 15.31
C PRO A 325 8.81 -9.83 16.64
N CYS A 326 9.22 -9.15 17.70
CA CYS A 326 8.57 -9.27 18.99
C CYS A 326 7.32 -8.39 19.05
N SER A 327 6.15 -8.99 19.16
CA SER A 327 4.85 -8.29 19.25
C SER A 327 4.73 -7.33 20.46
N ALA A 328 5.50 -7.58 21.53
CA ALA A 328 5.45 -6.74 22.74
C ALA A 328 6.26 -5.45 22.62
N CYS A 329 7.35 -5.43 21.87
CA CYS A 329 8.19 -4.23 21.73
C CYS A 329 8.23 -3.68 20.31
N ARG A 330 7.67 -4.38 19.34
CA ARG A 330 7.61 -3.96 17.92
C ARG A 330 8.93 -3.33 17.45
N PRO A 331 9.98 -4.14 17.25
CA PRO A 331 11.35 -3.64 17.11
C PRO A 331 11.62 -2.82 15.86
N LEU A 332 10.70 -2.82 14.92
CA LEU A 332 10.78 -2.06 13.67
C LEU A 332 9.85 -0.82 13.65
N ASP A 333 9.04 -0.64 14.70
CA ASP A 333 8.19 0.54 14.90
C ASP A 333 9.02 1.75 15.39
#